data_01ae2638bc3d5bcf299987a4c766d4ce
#
_entry.id   01ae2638bc3d5bcf299987a4c766d4ce
#
_cell.length_a   1.000
_cell.length_b   1.000
_cell.length_c   1.000
_cell.angle_alpha   90.00
_cell.angle_beta   90.00
_cell.angle_gamma   90.00
#
_symmetry.space_group_name_H-M   'P 1'
#
loop_
_entity.id
_entity.type
_entity.pdbx_description
1 polymer ?
#
loop_
_entity_poly.entity_id
_entity_poly.type
_entity_poly.pdbx_seq_one_letter_code
_entity_poly.pdbx_strand_id
1 'polypeptide(L)'
;MKKLLTLIFISFLISLNIHGQVESTDSTLHLIEKNDGTKYIAIILSDDARELLIETKTIGKIYILKSEVKRITLIENQDEIKNGELREESPFSTRYAFTNNALPIKRNDHYAMVNLFGPEAHFAVNDRLNIGVMTTWIGSPLVAVGKFTIPTSNKKVNFSIASMLGTTGYLNSFRGLGGLHWGTFTYGDRKNNISLSAGFGYIRPGTSQEIPGVYIGDSTIYTSADGSDYVNYNYPNIPTQANNDLLKAPIISVAGIFQITSSASIFFDSMFAFGEVERSDINRDFDGGDISPHII
;
A
#
# COMPACT_ATOMS: atom_id res chain seq x y z
N MET A 1 -42.10 -3.08 -26.93
CA MET A 1 -40.81 -3.24 -26.28
C MET A 1 -40.76 -2.61 -24.88
N LYS A 2 -41.19 -1.36 -24.65
CA LYS A 2 -41.14 -0.74 -23.30
C LYS A 2 -41.91 -1.51 -22.21
N LYS A 3 -43.11 -2.02 -22.51
CA LYS A 3 -43.93 -2.80 -21.55
C LYS A 3 -43.31 -4.15 -21.17
N LEU A 4 -42.54 -4.79 -22.07
CA LEU A 4 -41.85 -6.04 -21.80
C LEU A 4 -40.63 -5.83 -20.84
N LEU A 5 -39.91 -4.73 -21.02
CA LEU A 5 -38.79 -4.36 -20.17
C LEU A 5 -39.24 -4.06 -18.72
N THR A 6 -40.39 -3.40 -18.57
CA THR A 6 -40.99 -3.10 -17.27
C THR A 6 -41.43 -4.38 -16.54
N LEU A 7 -41.97 -5.35 -17.28
CA LEU A 7 -42.36 -6.64 -16.69
C LEU A 7 -41.17 -7.47 -16.20
N ILE A 8 -40.07 -7.46 -16.96
CA ILE A 8 -38.81 -8.13 -16.58
C ILE A 8 -38.20 -7.46 -15.34
N PHE A 9 -38.27 -6.12 -15.26
CA PHE A 9 -37.75 -5.39 -14.12
C PHE A 9 -38.57 -5.63 -12.84
N ILE A 10 -39.89 -5.74 -12.93
CA ILE A 10 -40.75 -6.07 -11.80
C ILE A 10 -40.56 -7.52 -11.36
N SER A 11 -40.40 -8.46 -12.30
CA SER A 11 -40.09 -9.87 -12.00
C SER A 11 -38.74 -10.02 -11.27
N PHE A 12 -37.76 -9.23 -11.64
CA PHE A 12 -36.44 -9.22 -10.97
C PHE A 12 -36.51 -8.65 -9.54
N LEU A 13 -37.37 -7.68 -9.26
CA LEU A 13 -37.60 -7.11 -7.94
C LEU A 13 -38.35 -8.06 -6.99
N ILE A 14 -39.21 -8.93 -7.49
CA ILE A 14 -39.96 -9.89 -6.69
C ILE A 14 -39.09 -11.08 -6.28
N SER A 15 -38.10 -11.44 -7.08
CA SER A 15 -37.15 -12.56 -6.76
C SER A 15 -36.17 -12.27 -5.63
N LEU A 16 -36.08 -11.02 -5.14
CA LEU A 16 -35.12 -10.61 -4.10
C LEU A 16 -35.62 -10.83 -2.65
N ASN A 17 -36.87 -11.31 -2.45
CA ASN A 17 -37.45 -11.39 -1.11
C ASN A 17 -37.74 -12.82 -0.60
N ILE A 18 -37.15 -13.87 -1.16
CA ILE A 18 -37.28 -15.21 -0.60
C ILE A 18 -36.11 -15.44 0.37
N HIS A 19 -36.25 -14.94 1.61
CA HIS A 19 -35.45 -15.39 2.73
C HIS A 19 -36.13 -16.63 3.33
N GLY A 20 -35.74 -17.81 2.80
CA GLY A 20 -36.07 -19.06 3.45
C GLY A 20 -35.36 -19.14 4.81
N GLN A 21 -36.08 -19.55 5.84
CA GLN A 21 -35.47 -19.98 7.11
C GLN A 21 -34.54 -21.16 6.77
N VAL A 22 -33.23 -20.94 6.90
CA VAL A 22 -32.24 -22.01 6.83
C VAL A 22 -32.08 -22.54 8.25
N GLU A 23 -32.65 -23.68 8.52
CA GLU A 23 -32.24 -24.50 9.66
C GLU A 23 -30.84 -25.00 9.38
N SER A 24 -29.85 -24.27 9.87
CA SER A 24 -28.44 -24.60 9.69
C SER A 24 -28.07 -25.64 10.76
N THR A 25 -28.02 -26.91 10.35
CA THR A 25 -27.34 -28.00 11.08
C THR A 25 -25.83 -27.97 10.86
N ASP A 26 -25.30 -26.82 10.48
CA ASP A 26 -23.88 -26.68 10.18
C ASP A 26 -23.13 -26.43 11.51
N SER A 27 -22.20 -27.32 11.84
CA SER A 27 -21.32 -27.23 13.02
C SER A 27 -20.28 -26.10 12.92
N THR A 28 -20.56 -25.10 12.11
CA THR A 28 -19.67 -24.00 11.81
C THR A 28 -19.65 -23.00 12.98
N LEU A 29 -18.45 -22.68 13.47
CA LEU A 29 -18.27 -21.72 14.54
C LEU A 29 -18.37 -20.29 14.01
N HIS A 30 -19.06 -19.45 14.76
CA HIS A 30 -19.21 -18.03 14.48
C HIS A 30 -18.75 -17.20 15.68
N LEU A 31 -18.12 -16.05 15.42
CA LEU A 31 -17.94 -14.99 16.40
C LEU A 31 -19.15 -14.05 16.32
N ILE A 32 -19.86 -13.93 17.41
CA ILE A 32 -21.03 -13.05 17.55
C ILE A 32 -20.63 -11.92 18.49
N GLU A 33 -20.58 -10.70 17.96
CA GLU A 33 -20.28 -9.49 18.72
C GLU A 33 -21.57 -8.71 18.97
N LYS A 34 -21.85 -8.39 20.23
CA LYS A 34 -22.99 -7.58 20.65
C LYS A 34 -22.64 -6.08 20.65
N ASN A 35 -23.66 -5.24 20.65
CA ASN A 35 -23.51 -3.77 20.71
C ASN A 35 -22.83 -3.30 22.01
N ASP A 36 -22.93 -4.07 23.09
CA ASP A 36 -22.27 -3.82 24.38
C ASP A 36 -20.79 -4.26 24.42
N GLY A 37 -20.28 -4.80 23.30
CA GLY A 37 -18.90 -5.30 23.18
C GLY A 37 -18.72 -6.76 23.62
N THR A 38 -19.74 -7.42 24.15
CA THR A 38 -19.67 -8.84 24.50
C THR A 38 -19.47 -9.70 23.26
N LYS A 39 -18.58 -10.68 23.34
CA LYS A 39 -18.25 -11.58 22.23
C LYS A 39 -18.54 -13.04 22.61
N TYR A 40 -19.20 -13.76 21.73
CA TYR A 40 -19.48 -15.20 21.86
C TYR A 40 -18.89 -15.95 20.67
N ILE A 41 -18.19 -17.06 20.96
CA ILE A 41 -17.82 -18.05 19.96
C ILE A 41 -18.82 -19.18 20.07
N ALA A 42 -19.65 -19.36 19.05
CA ALA A 42 -20.81 -20.24 19.12
C ALA A 42 -21.19 -20.83 17.76
N ILE A 43 -21.93 -21.92 17.80
CA ILE A 43 -22.67 -22.47 16.66
C ILE A 43 -24.05 -21.82 16.65
N ILE A 44 -24.48 -21.36 15.50
CA ILE A 44 -25.84 -20.84 15.32
C ILE A 44 -26.75 -22.04 15.08
N LEU A 45 -27.66 -22.28 16.00
CA LEU A 45 -28.63 -23.37 15.92
C LEU A 45 -29.91 -22.96 15.21
N SER A 46 -30.36 -21.72 15.41
CA SER A 46 -31.51 -21.15 14.74
C SER A 46 -31.35 -19.65 14.59
N ASP A 47 -31.78 -19.16 13.46
CA ASP A 47 -31.76 -17.75 13.08
C ASP A 47 -33.17 -17.34 12.64
N ASP A 48 -33.99 -16.81 13.57
CA ASP A 48 -35.30 -16.31 13.24
C ASP A 48 -35.33 -14.78 13.05
N ALA A 49 -36.49 -14.19 12.80
CA ALA A 49 -36.61 -12.78 12.49
C ALA A 49 -36.20 -11.85 13.67
N ARG A 50 -36.26 -12.31 14.92
CA ARG A 50 -36.03 -11.47 16.11
C ARG A 50 -34.89 -11.94 16.98
N GLU A 51 -34.63 -13.25 17.00
CA GLU A 51 -33.73 -13.89 17.95
C GLU A 51 -32.75 -14.82 17.22
N LEU A 52 -31.59 -14.98 17.81
CA LEU A 52 -30.57 -15.90 17.40
C LEU A 52 -30.40 -16.93 18.52
N LEU A 53 -30.63 -18.21 18.23
CA LEU A 53 -30.32 -19.29 19.15
C LEU A 53 -28.90 -19.76 18.85
N ILE A 54 -28.02 -19.62 19.82
CA ILE A 54 -26.62 -20.02 19.70
C ILE A 54 -26.23 -21.05 20.75
N GLU A 55 -25.28 -21.90 20.43
CA GLU A 55 -24.68 -22.85 21.35
C GLU A 55 -23.21 -22.52 21.57
N THR A 56 -22.87 -22.14 22.78
CA THR A 56 -21.50 -21.85 23.22
C THR A 56 -20.92 -23.03 23.97
N LYS A 57 -19.63 -23.23 23.89
CA LYS A 57 -18.92 -24.33 24.56
C LYS A 57 -18.92 -24.16 26.09
N THR A 58 -18.99 -22.94 26.60
CA THR A 58 -18.86 -22.60 28.03
C THR A 58 -20.18 -22.41 28.73
N ILE A 59 -21.20 -21.85 28.05
CA ILE A 59 -22.47 -21.43 28.66
C ILE A 59 -23.61 -22.35 28.20
N GLY A 60 -23.44 -23.09 27.10
CA GLY A 60 -24.52 -23.88 26.49
C GLY A 60 -25.39 -23.03 25.55
N LYS A 61 -26.66 -23.35 25.46
CA LYS A 61 -27.61 -22.71 24.55
C LYS A 61 -28.15 -21.41 25.13
N ILE A 62 -28.04 -20.33 24.38
CA ILE A 62 -28.56 -19.00 24.76
C ILE A 62 -29.27 -18.33 23.57
N TYR A 63 -30.30 -17.54 23.89
CA TYR A 63 -30.97 -16.68 22.93
C TYR A 63 -30.39 -15.28 22.99
N ILE A 64 -30.13 -14.70 21.83
CA ILE A 64 -29.66 -13.31 21.69
C ILE A 64 -30.62 -12.58 20.75
N LEU A 65 -31.09 -11.41 21.17
CA LEU A 65 -31.91 -10.56 20.33
C LEU A 65 -31.07 -10.04 19.17
N LYS A 66 -31.55 -10.13 17.92
CA LYS A 66 -30.85 -9.62 16.77
C LYS A 66 -30.57 -8.12 16.85
N SER A 67 -31.40 -7.35 17.52
CA SER A 67 -31.19 -5.93 17.78
C SER A 67 -29.96 -5.65 18.65
N GLU A 68 -29.49 -6.63 19.40
CA GLU A 68 -28.29 -6.52 20.23
C GLU A 68 -27.03 -6.97 19.48
N VAL A 69 -27.17 -7.65 18.33
CA VAL A 69 -26.05 -8.16 17.55
C VAL A 69 -25.49 -7.05 16.67
N LYS A 70 -24.23 -6.75 16.88
CA LYS A 70 -23.47 -5.78 16.08
C LYS A 70 -22.89 -6.43 14.82
N ARG A 71 -22.34 -7.66 14.98
CA ARG A 71 -21.67 -8.36 13.89
C ARG A 71 -21.65 -9.87 14.13
N ILE A 72 -21.80 -10.65 13.06
CA ILE A 72 -21.58 -12.09 13.04
C ILE A 72 -20.45 -12.36 12.03
N THR A 73 -19.39 -13.04 12.46
CA THR A 73 -18.24 -13.38 11.64
C THR A 73 -18.05 -14.90 11.64
N LEU A 74 -17.95 -15.49 10.45
CA LEU A 74 -17.64 -16.91 10.30
C LEU A 74 -16.19 -17.18 10.72
N ILE A 75 -15.97 -18.20 11.54
CA ILE A 75 -14.64 -18.67 11.93
C ILE A 75 -14.26 -19.83 10.99
N GLU A 76 -13.45 -19.52 9.98
CA GLU A 76 -13.00 -20.52 9.01
C GLU A 76 -11.92 -21.45 9.58
N ASN A 77 -11.12 -20.99 10.53
CA ASN A 77 -10.04 -21.74 11.16
C ASN A 77 -10.23 -21.81 12.68
N GLN A 78 -10.47 -22.99 13.20
CA GLN A 78 -10.56 -23.21 14.66
C GLN A 78 -9.23 -22.95 15.39
N ASP A 79 -8.10 -23.01 14.68
CA ASP A 79 -6.77 -22.69 15.23
C ASP A 79 -6.62 -21.21 15.61
N GLU A 80 -7.52 -20.36 15.13
CA GLU A 80 -7.58 -18.95 15.52
C GLU A 80 -8.17 -18.74 16.93
N ILE A 81 -8.82 -19.76 17.48
CA ILE A 81 -9.37 -19.71 18.83
C ILE A 81 -8.31 -20.17 19.83
N LYS A 82 -7.79 -19.23 20.62
CA LYS A 82 -6.88 -19.52 21.72
C LYS A 82 -7.48 -19.03 23.04
N ASN A 83 -7.54 -19.91 24.01
CA ASN A 83 -8.13 -19.61 25.34
C ASN A 83 -9.59 -19.10 25.30
N GLY A 84 -10.39 -19.53 24.31
CA GLY A 84 -11.78 -19.09 24.16
C GLY A 84 -11.96 -17.72 23.51
N GLU A 85 -10.89 -17.09 23.05
CA GLU A 85 -10.91 -15.82 22.30
C GLU A 85 -10.49 -16.04 20.85
N LEU A 86 -11.24 -15.44 19.93
CA LEU A 86 -10.87 -15.39 18.53
C LEU A 86 -9.79 -14.32 18.36
N ARG A 87 -8.66 -14.71 17.80
CA ARG A 87 -7.63 -13.77 17.38
C ARG A 87 -7.94 -13.31 15.96
N GLU A 88 -8.56 -12.15 15.84
CA GLU A 88 -8.76 -11.52 14.54
C GLU A 88 -7.42 -11.26 13.87
N GLU A 89 -7.27 -11.70 12.62
CA GLU A 89 -6.12 -11.34 11.81
C GLU A 89 -6.15 -9.84 11.53
N SER A 90 -5.07 -9.14 11.90
CA SER A 90 -4.94 -7.72 11.59
C SER A 90 -4.87 -7.51 10.08
N PRO A 91 -5.65 -6.59 9.50
CA PRO A 91 -5.53 -6.25 8.08
C PRO A 91 -4.16 -5.68 7.72
N PHE A 92 -3.41 -5.15 8.69
CA PHE A 92 -2.05 -4.60 8.50
C PHE A 92 -1.00 -5.66 8.16
N SER A 93 -1.30 -6.95 8.35
CA SER A 93 -0.34 -8.03 8.12
C SER A 93 -0.03 -8.31 6.65
N THR A 94 -0.61 -7.58 5.70
CA THR A 94 -0.29 -7.70 4.27
C THR A 94 0.79 -6.71 3.80
N ARG A 95 1.27 -5.85 4.70
CA ARG A 95 2.28 -4.83 4.43
C ARG A 95 3.35 -4.81 5.51
N TYR A 96 4.55 -4.49 5.10
CA TYR A 96 5.69 -4.14 5.96
C TYR A 96 5.84 -2.60 6.01
N ALA A 97 7.03 -2.09 6.31
CA ALA A 97 7.26 -0.65 6.35
C ALA A 97 7.24 -0.01 4.95
N PHE A 98 7.94 -0.60 3.99
CA PHE A 98 8.10 -0.09 2.62
C PHE A 98 7.48 -1.02 1.59
N THR A 99 7.60 -2.33 1.82
CA THR A 99 7.18 -3.34 0.87
C THR A 99 5.90 -4.03 1.33
N ASN A 100 5.37 -4.91 0.53
CA ASN A 100 4.21 -5.72 0.85
C ASN A 100 4.53 -7.20 0.70
N ASN A 101 3.77 -8.05 1.37
CA ASN A 101 3.80 -9.47 1.15
C ASN A 101 2.81 -9.90 0.05
N ALA A 102 2.88 -11.18 -0.34
CA ALA A 102 2.00 -11.76 -1.34
C ALA A 102 0.71 -12.34 -0.76
N LEU A 103 0.47 -12.21 0.55
CA LEU A 103 -0.72 -12.76 1.18
C LEU A 103 -1.99 -12.12 0.63
N PRO A 104 -3.08 -12.89 0.46
CA PRO A 104 -4.35 -12.37 0.03
C PRO A 104 -4.95 -11.43 1.07
N ILE A 105 -5.69 -10.45 0.61
CA ILE A 105 -6.54 -9.59 1.42
C ILE A 105 -7.98 -10.07 1.23
N LYS A 106 -8.75 -10.17 2.31
CA LYS A 106 -10.15 -10.57 2.19
C LYS A 106 -10.99 -9.44 1.61
N ARG A 107 -11.99 -9.77 0.85
CA ARG A 107 -12.98 -8.80 0.35
C ARG A 107 -13.54 -7.98 1.54
N ASN A 108 -13.62 -6.67 1.37
CA ASN A 108 -14.03 -5.69 2.37
C ASN A 108 -12.98 -5.37 3.47
N ASP A 109 -11.81 -5.98 3.46
CA ASP A 109 -10.68 -5.58 4.32
C ASP A 109 -10.06 -4.27 3.79
N HIS A 110 -10.83 -3.19 3.81
CA HIS A 110 -10.31 -1.86 3.48
C HIS A 110 -9.52 -1.33 4.67
N TYR A 111 -8.41 -0.68 4.40
CA TYR A 111 -7.65 -0.04 5.47
C TYR A 111 -7.06 1.29 5.03
N ALA A 112 -6.90 2.18 5.97
CA ALA A 112 -6.09 3.37 5.84
C ALA A 112 -4.95 3.31 6.86
N MET A 113 -3.79 3.77 6.46
CA MET A 113 -2.60 3.79 7.29
C MET A 113 -1.93 5.14 7.19
N VAL A 114 -1.34 5.56 8.29
CA VAL A 114 -0.50 6.74 8.37
C VAL A 114 0.89 6.27 8.76
N ASN A 115 1.86 6.49 7.89
CA ASN A 115 3.25 6.10 8.09
C ASN A 115 4.18 7.32 8.08
N LEU A 116 5.48 7.10 8.24
CA LEU A 116 6.48 8.16 8.25
C LEU A 116 6.44 9.04 6.98
N PHE A 117 6.09 8.46 5.83
CA PHE A 117 6.09 9.15 4.54
C PHE A 117 4.78 9.90 4.27
N GLY A 118 3.68 9.47 4.89
CA GLY A 118 2.38 10.10 4.74
C GLY A 118 1.21 9.11 4.83
N PRO A 119 0.01 9.58 4.51
CA PRO A 119 -1.19 8.75 4.51
C PRO A 119 -1.29 7.89 3.25
N GLU A 120 -1.88 6.71 3.44
CA GLU A 120 -2.26 5.81 2.37
C GLU A 120 -3.61 5.14 2.65
N ALA A 121 -4.34 4.81 1.61
CA ALA A 121 -5.61 4.09 1.70
C ALA A 121 -5.64 2.95 0.68
N HIS A 122 -6.10 1.79 1.12
CA HIS A 122 -6.16 0.57 0.33
C HIS A 122 -7.55 -0.04 0.37
N PHE A 123 -8.01 -0.49 -0.80
CA PHE A 123 -9.34 -1.03 -1.01
C PHE A 123 -9.22 -2.45 -1.56
N ALA A 124 -9.72 -3.42 -0.82
CA ALA A 124 -9.86 -4.79 -1.29
C ALA A 124 -11.06 -4.88 -2.26
N VAL A 125 -10.77 -4.92 -3.56
CA VAL A 125 -11.80 -5.06 -4.59
C VAL A 125 -12.42 -6.46 -4.54
N ASN A 126 -11.56 -7.46 -4.32
CA ASN A 126 -11.93 -8.85 -4.07
C ASN A 126 -10.76 -9.53 -3.32
N ASP A 127 -10.85 -10.83 -3.08
CA ASP A 127 -9.84 -11.60 -2.31
C ASP A 127 -8.45 -11.68 -2.98
N ARG A 128 -8.32 -11.18 -4.21
CA ARG A 128 -7.06 -11.22 -4.99
C ARG A 128 -6.55 -9.86 -5.39
N LEU A 129 -7.44 -8.88 -5.58
CA LEU A 129 -7.10 -7.56 -6.09
C LEU A 129 -7.27 -6.51 -5.01
N ASN A 130 -6.19 -5.83 -4.71
CA ASN A 130 -6.14 -4.64 -3.88
C ASN A 130 -5.69 -3.45 -4.73
N ILE A 131 -6.35 -2.32 -4.57
CA ILE A 131 -5.95 -1.04 -5.15
C ILE A 131 -5.81 -0.01 -4.04
N GLY A 132 -4.93 0.95 -4.21
CA GLY A 132 -4.69 1.97 -3.20
C GLY A 132 -4.18 3.27 -3.76
N VAL A 133 -4.17 4.26 -2.91
CA VAL A 133 -3.58 5.57 -3.17
C VAL A 133 -2.68 5.95 -2.00
N MET A 134 -1.56 6.57 -2.30
CA MET A 134 -0.56 6.99 -1.33
C MET A 134 -0.12 8.41 -1.66
N THR A 135 0.22 9.15 -0.63
CA THR A 135 0.80 10.48 -0.78
C THR A 135 1.69 10.81 0.42
N THR A 136 2.42 11.92 0.36
CA THR A 136 3.16 12.40 1.52
C THR A 136 2.30 13.31 2.39
N TRP A 137 2.84 13.77 3.52
CA TRP A 137 2.18 14.70 4.45
C TRP A 137 1.74 16.01 3.80
N ILE A 138 2.40 16.42 2.74
CA ILE A 138 2.07 17.61 1.98
C ILE A 138 1.21 17.32 0.75
N GLY A 139 0.74 16.08 0.56
CA GLY A 139 -0.10 15.69 -0.57
C GLY A 139 0.63 15.55 -1.91
N SER A 140 1.96 15.55 -1.92
CA SER A 140 2.80 15.44 -3.13
C SER A 140 4.06 14.64 -2.79
N PRO A 141 4.44 13.58 -3.55
CA PRO A 141 3.81 13.05 -4.76
C PRO A 141 2.46 12.37 -4.54
N LEU A 142 1.74 12.09 -5.63
CA LEU A 142 0.53 11.27 -5.63
C LEU A 142 0.80 9.97 -6.34
N VAL A 143 0.47 8.85 -5.69
CA VAL A 143 0.81 7.51 -6.16
C VAL A 143 -0.42 6.60 -6.11
N ALA A 144 -0.71 5.92 -7.22
CA ALA A 144 -1.65 4.83 -7.28
C ALA A 144 -0.92 3.49 -7.14
N VAL A 145 -1.53 2.54 -6.43
CA VAL A 145 -0.96 1.21 -6.16
C VAL A 145 -1.97 0.14 -6.54
N GLY A 146 -1.50 -0.95 -7.12
CA GLY A 146 -2.28 -2.15 -7.35
C GLY A 146 -1.48 -3.39 -6.98
N LYS A 147 -2.12 -4.35 -6.30
CA LYS A 147 -1.57 -5.67 -5.99
C LYS A 147 -2.56 -6.74 -6.41
N PHE A 148 -2.08 -7.73 -7.16
CA PHE A 148 -2.83 -8.92 -7.51
C PHE A 148 -2.16 -10.16 -6.91
N THR A 149 -2.88 -10.88 -6.05
CA THR A 149 -2.43 -12.13 -5.43
C THR A 149 -2.78 -13.31 -6.30
N ILE A 150 -1.78 -14.15 -6.58
CA ILE A 150 -1.91 -15.38 -7.38
C ILE A 150 -2.25 -16.53 -6.43
N PRO A 151 -3.42 -17.18 -6.57
CA PRO A 151 -3.80 -18.27 -5.68
C PRO A 151 -2.88 -19.48 -5.87
N THR A 152 -2.53 -20.13 -4.77
CA THR A 152 -1.78 -21.38 -4.76
C THR A 152 -2.55 -22.46 -3.99
N SER A 153 -2.24 -23.74 -4.24
CA SER A 153 -2.83 -24.86 -3.50
C SER A 153 -2.30 -24.94 -2.06
N ASN A 154 -1.12 -24.40 -1.80
CA ASN A 154 -0.51 -24.39 -0.49
C ASN A 154 -0.77 -23.04 0.20
N LYS A 155 -1.54 -23.05 1.29
CA LYS A 155 -1.88 -21.84 2.07
C LYS A 155 -0.67 -21.06 2.60
N LYS A 156 0.50 -21.71 2.75
CA LYS A 156 1.74 -21.07 3.22
C LYS A 156 2.59 -20.47 2.10
N VAL A 157 2.29 -20.80 0.84
CA VAL A 157 3.05 -20.32 -0.32
C VAL A 157 2.17 -19.36 -1.10
N ASN A 158 2.59 -18.12 -1.22
CA ASN A 158 1.82 -17.08 -1.90
C ASN A 158 2.70 -16.32 -2.88
N PHE A 159 2.10 -15.94 -4.01
CA PHE A 159 2.73 -15.09 -5.02
C PHE A 159 1.84 -13.88 -5.28
N SER A 160 2.44 -12.75 -5.58
CA SER A 160 1.71 -11.58 -6.03
C SER A 160 2.52 -10.77 -7.04
N ILE A 161 1.80 -10.00 -7.85
CA ILE A 161 2.36 -8.98 -8.72
C ILE A 161 1.80 -7.65 -8.22
N ALA A 162 2.66 -6.65 -8.11
CA ALA A 162 2.26 -5.33 -7.68
C ALA A 162 2.87 -4.25 -8.58
N SER A 163 2.17 -3.13 -8.65
CA SER A 163 2.54 -1.99 -9.46
C SER A 163 2.20 -0.70 -8.71
N MET A 164 3.14 0.22 -8.72
CA MET A 164 2.96 1.60 -8.29
C MET A 164 3.17 2.52 -9.48
N LEU A 165 2.30 3.50 -9.64
CA LEU A 165 2.42 4.57 -10.63
C LEU A 165 2.18 5.90 -9.94
N GLY A 166 3.10 6.82 -10.09
CA GLY A 166 3.03 8.09 -9.39
C GLY A 166 3.48 9.26 -10.23
N THR A 167 3.05 10.42 -9.80
CA THR A 167 3.49 11.71 -10.34
C THR A 167 4.03 12.57 -9.21
N THR A 168 4.95 13.48 -9.53
CA THR A 168 5.52 14.43 -8.55
C THR A 168 4.48 15.31 -7.88
N GLY A 169 3.23 15.28 -8.36
CA GLY A 169 2.12 16.01 -7.78
C GLY A 169 2.14 17.52 -8.08
N TYR A 170 1.32 18.25 -7.34
CA TYR A 170 1.07 19.69 -7.61
C TYR A 170 2.30 20.56 -7.40
N LEU A 171 3.23 20.18 -6.50
CA LEU A 171 4.44 20.97 -6.24
C LEU A 171 5.36 21.11 -7.46
N ASN A 172 5.30 20.17 -8.38
CA ASN A 172 6.05 20.21 -9.64
C ASN A 172 5.11 20.20 -10.85
N SER A 173 3.90 20.76 -10.71
CA SER A 173 2.90 20.86 -11.77
C SER A 173 2.67 19.52 -12.50
N PHE A 174 2.77 18.39 -11.78
CA PHE A 174 2.62 17.02 -12.27
C PHE A 174 3.57 16.62 -13.40
N ARG A 175 4.71 17.31 -13.57
CA ARG A 175 5.67 17.08 -14.68
C ARG A 175 6.46 15.79 -14.52
N GLY A 176 6.76 15.37 -13.29
CA GLY A 176 7.47 14.14 -13.01
C GLY A 176 6.55 12.94 -12.99
N LEU A 177 7.04 11.80 -13.47
CA LEU A 177 6.35 10.53 -13.50
C LEU A 177 7.29 9.43 -13.03
N GLY A 178 6.77 8.49 -12.24
CA GLY A 178 7.53 7.32 -11.81
C GLY A 178 6.66 6.09 -11.68
N GLY A 179 7.30 4.94 -11.70
CA GLY A 179 6.66 3.66 -11.50
C GLY A 179 7.59 2.65 -10.86
N LEU A 180 7.00 1.72 -10.14
CA LEU A 180 7.66 0.59 -9.51
C LEU A 180 6.80 -0.65 -9.73
N HIS A 181 7.39 -1.69 -10.32
CA HIS A 181 6.70 -2.93 -10.66
C HIS A 181 7.49 -4.10 -10.11
N TRP A 182 6.83 -4.98 -9.37
CA TRP A 182 7.53 -6.10 -8.74
C TRP A 182 6.65 -7.33 -8.59
N GLY A 183 7.30 -8.49 -8.56
CA GLY A 183 6.73 -9.76 -8.13
C GLY A 183 7.19 -10.08 -6.71
N THR A 184 6.33 -10.64 -5.89
CA THR A 184 6.63 -11.05 -4.52
C THR A 184 6.30 -12.51 -4.33
N PHE A 185 7.22 -13.22 -3.72
CA PHE A 185 7.02 -14.55 -3.13
C PHE A 185 6.95 -14.39 -1.61
N THR A 186 5.96 -15.01 -0.96
CA THR A 186 5.82 -15.04 0.49
C THR A 186 5.62 -16.46 0.97
N TYR A 187 6.40 -16.85 1.98
CA TYR A 187 6.24 -18.10 2.70
C TYR A 187 5.79 -17.80 4.14
N GLY A 188 4.69 -18.43 4.55
CA GLY A 188 4.13 -18.29 5.89
C GLY A 188 2.67 -17.85 5.89
N ASP A 189 2.25 -17.28 7.00
CA ASP A 189 0.91 -16.76 7.25
C ASP A 189 0.96 -15.28 7.67
N ARG A 190 -0.17 -14.72 8.05
CA ARG A 190 -0.25 -13.31 8.43
C ARG A 190 0.53 -12.96 9.70
N LYS A 191 0.85 -13.95 10.55
CA LYS A 191 1.56 -13.76 11.83
C LYS A 191 3.05 -13.99 11.72
N ASN A 192 3.42 -14.97 10.87
CA ASN A 192 4.80 -15.38 10.67
C ASN A 192 5.04 -15.59 9.19
N ASN A 193 5.77 -14.70 8.57
CA ASN A 193 6.08 -14.82 7.15
C ASN A 193 7.42 -14.17 6.81
N ILE A 194 7.95 -14.61 5.68
CA ILE A 194 9.10 -14.03 5.00
C ILE A 194 8.75 -13.82 3.53
N SER A 195 9.14 -12.68 2.99
CA SER A 195 8.91 -12.30 1.60
C SER A 195 10.19 -11.96 0.89
N LEU A 196 10.25 -12.38 -0.36
CA LEU A 196 11.28 -12.00 -1.32
C LEU A 196 10.60 -11.35 -2.51
N SER A 197 11.05 -10.16 -2.90
CA SER A 197 10.50 -9.46 -4.06
C SER A 197 11.63 -9.08 -5.03
N ALA A 198 11.28 -9.09 -6.32
CA ALA A 198 12.15 -8.59 -7.38
C ALA A 198 11.33 -7.81 -8.40
N GLY A 199 11.91 -6.76 -8.95
CA GLY A 199 11.23 -5.92 -9.90
C GLY A 199 12.10 -4.83 -10.47
N PHE A 200 11.48 -3.80 -11.00
CA PHE A 200 12.15 -2.63 -11.51
C PHE A 200 11.37 -1.36 -11.20
N GLY A 201 12.11 -0.30 -10.98
CA GLY A 201 11.59 1.05 -10.84
C GLY A 201 12.09 1.96 -11.94
N TYR A 202 11.34 3.00 -12.23
CA TYR A 202 11.75 4.10 -13.09
C TYR A 202 11.18 5.41 -12.57
N ILE A 203 11.94 6.48 -12.78
CA ILE A 203 11.52 7.83 -12.44
C ILE A 203 12.02 8.82 -13.50
N ARG A 204 11.12 9.68 -13.92
CA ARG A 204 11.43 10.90 -14.70
C ARG A 204 11.11 12.08 -13.80
N PRO A 205 12.10 12.80 -13.29
CA PRO A 205 11.87 13.84 -12.28
C PRO A 205 11.02 15.02 -12.76
N GLY A 206 11.05 15.32 -14.06
CA GLY A 206 10.29 16.44 -14.63
C GLY A 206 10.77 17.81 -14.15
N THR A 207 11.96 17.89 -13.58
CA THR A 207 12.53 19.12 -13.08
C THR A 207 13.31 19.80 -14.20
N SER A 208 12.90 21.01 -14.56
CA SER A 208 13.81 22.01 -15.11
C SER A 208 14.37 22.80 -13.93
N GLN A 209 15.39 22.30 -13.27
CA GLN A 209 16.15 23.13 -12.36
C GLN A 209 17.10 23.96 -13.22
N GLU A 210 16.83 25.24 -13.39
CA GLU A 210 17.85 26.19 -13.78
C GLU A 210 18.83 26.25 -12.62
N ILE A 211 19.94 25.57 -12.73
CA ILE A 211 21.08 25.78 -11.84
C ILE A 211 21.71 27.06 -12.34
N PRO A 212 21.75 28.13 -11.55
CA PRO A 212 22.52 29.32 -11.95
C PRO A 212 23.95 28.86 -12.16
N GLY A 213 24.39 28.85 -13.41
CA GLY A 213 25.77 28.53 -13.72
C GLY A 213 26.67 29.56 -13.07
N VAL A 214 27.62 29.11 -12.28
CA VAL A 214 28.73 29.98 -11.87
C VAL A 214 29.62 30.09 -13.11
N TYR A 215 29.49 31.18 -13.82
CA TYR A 215 30.38 31.48 -14.96
C TYR A 215 31.65 32.13 -14.43
N ILE A 216 32.77 31.45 -14.60
CA ILE A 216 34.09 32.06 -14.50
C ILE A 216 34.46 32.42 -15.93
N GLY A 217 33.92 33.50 -16.46
CA GLY A 217 34.16 33.96 -17.80
C GLY A 217 34.64 35.40 -17.80
N ASP A 218 35.05 35.88 -18.98
CA ASP A 218 35.67 37.17 -19.19
C ASP A 218 35.02 38.29 -18.39
N SER A 219 35.77 38.88 -17.48
CA SER A 219 35.39 40.07 -16.78
C SER A 219 35.86 41.28 -17.61
N THR A 220 34.94 42.19 -17.89
CA THR A 220 35.29 43.46 -18.50
C THR A 220 35.54 44.47 -17.41
N ILE A 221 36.72 44.99 -17.34
CA ILE A 221 37.08 46.07 -16.39
C ILE A 221 36.69 47.40 -17.02
N TYR A 222 35.84 48.14 -16.37
CA TYR A 222 35.49 49.51 -16.72
C TYR A 222 36.12 50.44 -15.70
N THR A 223 36.94 51.36 -16.19
CA THR A 223 37.49 52.41 -15.34
C THR A 223 36.53 53.62 -15.34
N SER A 224 36.04 53.99 -14.21
CA SER A 224 35.17 55.18 -14.06
C SER A 224 35.96 56.48 -14.22
N ALA A 225 35.25 57.57 -14.47
CA ALA A 225 35.84 58.88 -14.62
C ALA A 225 36.57 59.40 -13.37
N ASP A 226 36.31 58.82 -12.21
CA ASP A 226 36.97 59.07 -10.92
C ASP A 226 38.22 58.20 -10.68
N GLY A 227 38.58 57.33 -11.65
CA GLY A 227 39.73 56.43 -11.59
C GLY A 227 39.46 55.13 -10.82
N SER A 228 38.21 54.83 -10.46
CA SER A 228 37.86 53.53 -9.86
C SER A 228 37.55 52.48 -10.93
N ASP A 229 38.05 51.25 -10.74
CA ASP A 229 37.77 50.13 -11.62
C ASP A 229 36.58 49.31 -11.14
N TYR A 230 35.62 49.09 -12.05
CA TYR A 230 34.49 48.19 -11.86
C TYR A 230 34.67 46.96 -12.70
N VAL A 231 34.56 45.77 -12.07
CA VAL A 231 34.57 44.50 -12.77
C VAL A 231 33.12 44.15 -13.09
N ASN A 232 32.77 44.16 -14.36
CA ASN A 232 31.47 43.64 -14.80
C ASN A 232 31.63 42.18 -15.26
N TYR A 233 30.96 41.26 -14.52
CA TYR A 233 30.92 39.86 -14.89
C TYR A 233 29.75 39.66 -15.84
N ASN A 234 30.06 39.28 -17.06
CA ASN A 234 29.06 38.91 -18.04
C ASN A 234 28.65 37.47 -17.79
N TYR A 235 27.49 37.26 -17.19
CA TYR A 235 26.93 35.93 -16.97
C TYR A 235 26.09 35.54 -18.19
N PRO A 236 26.57 34.70 -19.13
CA PRO A 236 25.69 34.19 -20.16
C PRO A 236 24.62 33.36 -19.53
N ASN A 237 23.38 33.57 -19.96
CA ASN A 237 22.30 32.62 -19.67
C ASN A 237 22.63 31.30 -20.35
N ILE A 238 23.29 30.41 -19.65
CA ILE A 238 23.46 29.03 -20.12
C ILE A 238 22.10 28.40 -19.95
N PRO A 239 21.39 28.02 -21.01
CA PRO A 239 20.16 27.31 -20.88
C PRO A 239 20.47 25.98 -20.15
N THR A 240 20.00 25.84 -18.94
CA THR A 240 20.11 24.60 -18.20
C THR A 240 19.36 23.54 -18.97
N GLN A 241 20.09 22.57 -19.47
CA GLN A 241 19.49 21.40 -20.09
C GLN A 241 18.71 20.72 -18.97
N ALA A 242 17.38 20.80 -19.01
CA ALA A 242 16.52 20.12 -18.07
C ALA A 242 16.86 18.62 -18.18
N ASN A 243 17.48 18.08 -17.13
CA ASN A 243 17.73 16.64 -17.11
C ASN A 243 16.38 15.94 -16.91
N ASN A 244 15.77 15.54 -18.01
CA ASN A 244 14.49 14.85 -18.08
C ASN A 244 14.71 13.37 -18.37
N ASP A 245 15.90 12.85 -18.06
CA ASP A 245 16.28 11.48 -18.31
C ASP A 245 15.49 10.52 -17.46
N LEU A 246 15.12 9.40 -18.05
CA LEU A 246 14.42 8.34 -17.38
C LEU A 246 15.43 7.48 -16.60
N LEU A 247 15.50 7.69 -15.30
CA LEU A 247 16.27 6.84 -14.41
C LEU A 247 15.55 5.50 -14.24
N LYS A 248 16.28 4.40 -14.37
CA LYS A 248 15.77 3.03 -14.22
C LYS A 248 16.64 2.26 -13.25
N ALA A 249 16.03 1.45 -12.40
CA ALA A 249 16.77 0.61 -11.46
C ALA A 249 16.05 -0.73 -11.27
N PRO A 250 16.73 -1.88 -11.41
CA PRO A 250 16.25 -3.12 -10.86
C PRO A 250 16.23 -3.02 -9.33
N ILE A 251 15.24 -3.69 -8.72
CA ILE A 251 15.08 -3.72 -7.28
C ILE A 251 14.96 -5.16 -6.79
N ILE A 252 15.50 -5.40 -5.60
CA ILE A 252 15.29 -6.62 -4.84
C ILE A 252 14.90 -6.21 -3.41
N SER A 253 13.94 -6.91 -2.81
CA SER A 253 13.62 -6.70 -1.40
C SER A 253 13.50 -7.99 -0.63
N VAL A 254 13.84 -7.94 0.65
CA VAL A 254 13.66 -9.02 1.62
C VAL A 254 12.96 -8.42 2.82
N ALA A 255 11.84 -9.02 3.20
CA ALA A 255 11.06 -8.55 4.33
C ALA A 255 10.42 -9.71 5.09
N GLY A 256 10.03 -9.49 6.33
CA GLY A 256 9.37 -10.51 7.14
C GLY A 256 8.73 -9.93 8.38
N ILE A 257 7.77 -10.67 8.91
CA ILE A 257 7.12 -10.40 10.20
C ILE A 257 7.10 -11.67 11.04
N PHE A 258 7.37 -11.54 12.33
CA PHE A 258 7.37 -12.64 13.29
C PHE A 258 6.64 -12.22 14.56
N GLN A 259 5.60 -12.95 14.89
CA GLN A 259 4.86 -12.74 16.12
C GLN A 259 5.63 -13.33 17.30
N ILE A 260 6.02 -12.49 18.27
CA ILE A 260 6.72 -12.90 19.51
C ILE A 260 5.73 -13.23 20.59
N THR A 261 4.74 -12.38 20.79
CA THR A 261 3.66 -12.56 21.78
C THR A 261 2.30 -12.38 21.12
N SER A 262 1.23 -12.56 21.89
CA SER A 262 -0.14 -12.27 21.41
C SER A 262 -0.36 -10.81 20.99
N SER A 263 0.45 -9.90 21.52
CA SER A 263 0.28 -8.45 21.34
C SER A 263 1.48 -7.77 20.68
N ALA A 264 2.58 -8.51 20.41
CA ALA A 264 3.79 -7.94 19.86
C ALA A 264 4.34 -8.79 18.70
N SER A 265 4.77 -8.10 17.65
CA SER A 265 5.45 -8.69 16.50
C SER A 265 6.70 -7.87 16.19
N ILE A 266 7.72 -8.53 15.70
CA ILE A 266 8.90 -7.90 15.10
C ILE A 266 8.76 -8.03 13.58
N PHE A 267 9.11 -6.99 12.87
CA PHE A 267 9.24 -7.03 11.41
C PHE A 267 10.57 -6.43 10.97
N PHE A 268 11.03 -6.85 9.83
CA PHE A 268 12.13 -6.23 9.09
C PHE A 268 11.70 -6.02 7.65
N ASP A 269 12.26 -4.99 7.01
CA ASP A 269 11.95 -4.65 5.64
C ASP A 269 13.17 -3.94 5.01
N SER A 270 13.73 -4.54 3.97
CA SER A 270 14.92 -4.03 3.28
C SER A 270 14.69 -4.08 1.78
N MET A 271 14.99 -2.97 1.11
CA MET A 271 14.89 -2.84 -0.34
C MET A 271 16.20 -2.30 -0.89
N PHE A 272 16.70 -2.93 -1.94
CA PHE A 272 17.93 -2.57 -2.65
C PHE A 272 17.58 -2.19 -4.08
N ALA A 273 18.00 -1.02 -4.49
CA ALA A 273 17.90 -0.54 -5.86
C ALA A 273 19.30 -0.49 -6.47
N PHE A 274 19.46 -1.03 -7.68
CA PHE A 274 20.72 -1.09 -8.40
C PHE A 274 20.58 -0.17 -9.62
N GLY A 275 21.11 1.04 -9.53
CA GLY A 275 21.08 2.02 -10.60
C GLY A 275 22.47 2.57 -10.86
N GLU A 276 22.80 2.83 -12.12
CA GLU A 276 23.93 3.67 -12.46
C GLU A 276 23.50 5.12 -12.28
N VAL A 277 24.13 5.81 -11.35
CA VAL A 277 24.04 7.26 -11.29
C VAL A 277 25.10 7.77 -12.27
N GLU A 278 24.68 8.15 -13.48
CA GLU A 278 25.56 8.98 -14.32
C GLU A 278 25.84 10.26 -13.51
N ARG A 279 27.04 10.33 -12.95
CA ARG A 279 27.59 11.60 -12.50
C ARG A 279 27.72 12.44 -13.77
N SER A 280 26.82 13.40 -13.96
CA SER A 280 27.11 14.48 -14.89
C SER A 280 28.44 15.08 -14.45
N ASP A 281 29.44 14.92 -15.31
CA ASP A 281 30.78 15.48 -15.13
C ASP A 281 30.69 17.03 -15.12
N ILE A 282 30.24 17.59 -14.03
CA ILE A 282 30.24 19.05 -13.81
C ILE A 282 31.68 19.57 -13.59
N ASN A 283 32.67 18.69 -13.51
CA ASN A 283 34.02 19.06 -13.10
C ASN A 283 35.12 18.76 -14.15
N ARG A 284 34.84 18.86 -15.46
CA ARG A 284 35.90 18.62 -16.41
C ARG A 284 36.82 19.79 -16.75
N ASP A 285 36.52 21.00 -16.28
CA ASP A 285 37.33 22.18 -16.62
C ASP A 285 37.92 22.93 -15.42
N PHE A 286 38.07 22.31 -14.26
CA PHE A 286 38.91 22.82 -13.21
C PHE A 286 40.26 22.11 -13.26
N ASP A 287 41.13 22.61 -14.09
CA ASP A 287 42.56 22.29 -14.09
C ASP A 287 43.16 22.82 -12.78
N GLY A 288 43.57 21.94 -11.87
CA GLY A 288 44.48 22.26 -10.78
C GLY A 288 43.96 22.25 -9.33
N GLY A 289 43.08 21.35 -8.93
CA GLY A 289 42.78 21.19 -7.52
C GLY A 289 42.26 19.80 -7.20
N ASP A 290 43.09 19.01 -6.56
CA ASP A 290 42.78 17.69 -6.02
C ASP A 290 41.67 17.81 -4.97
N ILE A 291 40.43 17.53 -5.33
CA ILE A 291 39.31 17.45 -4.38
C ILE A 291 38.93 15.98 -4.25
N SER A 292 39.31 15.41 -3.10
CA SER A 292 38.91 14.08 -2.67
C SER A 292 37.39 13.96 -2.58
N PRO A 293 36.80 12.84 -3.03
CA PRO A 293 35.34 12.66 -2.95
C PRO A 293 34.93 12.47 -1.50
N HIS A 294 34.09 13.35 -0.99
CA HIS A 294 33.36 13.11 0.24
C HIS A 294 32.20 12.15 -0.04
N ILE A 295 32.29 10.97 0.58
CA ILE A 295 31.21 10.00 0.67
C ILE A 295 30.19 10.57 1.66
N ILE A 296 28.95 10.73 1.22
CA ILE A 296 27.80 10.95 2.09
C ILE A 296 27.07 9.62 2.27
#